data_70abb79e0cf1e9e195c73d7ae428186b
#
_entry.id   70abb79e0cf1e9e195c73d7ae428186b
#
_cell.length_a   1.000
_cell.length_b   1.000
_cell.length_c   1.000
_cell.angle_alpha   90.00
_cell.angle_beta   90.00
_cell.angle_gamma   90.00
#
_symmetry.space_group_name_H-M   'P 1'
#
loop_
_entity.id
_entity.type
_entity.pdbx_description
1 polymer ?
#
loop_
_entity_poly.entity_id
_entity_poly.type
_entity_poly.pdbx_seq_one_letter_code
_entity_poly.pdbx_strand_id
1 'polypeptide(L)'
;MTRAYQTTRGHQVTSLPSHAVTSYDEPPFEYRGGWLVHIPLFTTPEVVDALIPHPLKAPGDGCILLSINCLEAIGLGKYHEVVLSIPCHFDLGTPDGLVGPAKPRSRLVGEYATYHPAFGCVPTIEPSERVLRGQYVVVIYVDKDTPIAVGREVWGFPKKGAQIFFEEKAGVITARVTREGIPLIRATFTLAREGSPAELQDVNWQFDTWFNLKLIPSVQGGLQHPDVAQLTCTTLQNLSVKHVYQGHATVEFSTSPTAPLHTIPVRQVEPGFYVQADGDLTYGRVLHDYLAR
;
A
#
# COMPACT_ATOMS: atom_id res chain seq x y z
N MET A 1 -3.84 -31.34 -5.37
CA MET A 1 -4.21 -31.23 -3.94
C MET A 1 -5.55 -30.53 -3.82
N THR A 2 -6.46 -31.04 -3.03
CA THR A 2 -7.78 -30.42 -2.80
C THR A 2 -7.70 -29.67 -1.47
N ARG A 3 -7.97 -28.36 -1.45
CA ARG A 3 -8.03 -27.57 -0.22
C ARG A 3 -9.48 -27.48 0.25
N ALA A 4 -9.71 -27.69 1.55
CA ALA A 4 -11.00 -27.48 2.18
C ALA A 4 -11.03 -26.05 2.76
N TYR A 5 -12.04 -25.27 2.39
CA TYR A 5 -12.25 -23.93 2.90
C TYR A 5 -13.32 -23.96 3.99
N GLN A 6 -13.01 -23.41 5.15
CA GLN A 6 -13.95 -23.28 6.26
C GLN A 6 -14.35 -21.82 6.46
N THR A 7 -15.63 -21.58 6.66
CA THR A 7 -16.10 -20.26 7.10
C THR A 7 -15.73 -20.04 8.57
N THR A 8 -15.76 -18.79 9.02
CA THR A 8 -15.59 -18.43 10.44
C THR A 8 -16.61 -19.09 11.38
N ARG A 9 -17.71 -19.64 10.83
CA ARG A 9 -18.72 -20.41 11.55
C ARG A 9 -18.52 -21.93 11.48
N GLY A 10 -17.37 -22.38 10.96
CA GLY A 10 -17.03 -23.80 10.88
C GLY A 10 -17.70 -24.59 9.75
N HIS A 11 -18.46 -23.91 8.87
CA HIS A 11 -19.05 -24.57 7.71
C HIS A 11 -18.00 -24.78 6.62
N GLN A 12 -17.88 -25.99 6.12
CA GLN A 12 -17.05 -26.33 4.98
C GLN A 12 -17.73 -25.80 3.70
N VAL A 13 -17.10 -24.87 3.00
CA VAL A 13 -17.69 -24.26 1.79
C VAL A 13 -17.69 -25.27 0.65
N THR A 14 -16.57 -25.89 0.36
CA THR A 14 -16.40 -26.99 -0.62
C THR A 14 -14.94 -27.45 -0.62
N SER A 15 -14.66 -28.65 -1.11
CA SER A 15 -13.32 -29.05 -1.47
C SER A 15 -13.13 -28.84 -2.97
N LEU A 16 -12.76 -27.60 -3.37
CA LEU A 16 -12.41 -27.29 -4.75
C LEU A 16 -10.91 -27.47 -4.99
N PRO A 17 -10.50 -27.83 -6.21
CA PRO A 17 -9.09 -27.77 -6.58
C PRO A 17 -8.56 -26.35 -6.38
N SER A 18 -7.35 -26.19 -5.84
CA SER A 18 -6.79 -24.87 -5.50
C SER A 18 -6.77 -23.91 -6.69
N HIS A 19 -6.50 -24.40 -7.90
CA HIS A 19 -6.51 -23.58 -9.13
C HIS A 19 -7.91 -23.07 -9.54
N ALA A 20 -8.98 -23.63 -8.98
CA ALA A 20 -10.35 -23.19 -9.26
C ALA A 20 -10.82 -22.10 -8.29
N VAL A 21 -10.04 -21.79 -7.24
CA VAL A 21 -10.42 -20.85 -6.18
C VAL A 21 -9.59 -19.58 -6.22
N THR A 22 -8.25 -19.71 -6.35
CA THR A 22 -7.34 -18.58 -6.41
C THR A 22 -6.38 -18.72 -7.57
N SER A 23 -5.98 -17.60 -8.17
CA SER A 23 -4.98 -17.55 -9.24
C SER A 23 -3.57 -17.23 -8.72
N TYR A 24 -3.36 -17.31 -7.41
CA TYR A 24 -2.12 -16.93 -6.73
C TYR A 24 -1.85 -17.83 -5.51
N ASP A 25 -0.60 -17.83 -5.07
CA ASP A 25 -0.17 -18.46 -3.83
C ASP A 25 -0.59 -17.63 -2.60
N GLU A 26 -0.51 -18.24 -1.43
CA GLU A 26 -0.78 -17.55 -0.17
C GLU A 26 0.45 -16.78 0.32
N PRO A 27 0.26 -15.65 1.05
CA PRO A 27 1.36 -14.99 1.77
C PRO A 27 2.09 -15.95 2.73
N PRO A 28 3.38 -15.73 3.04
CA PRO A 28 4.15 -14.53 2.71
C PRO A 28 4.67 -14.51 1.27
N PHE A 29 4.76 -13.29 0.69
CA PHE A 29 5.46 -13.07 -0.57
C PHE A 29 6.81 -12.43 -0.28
N GLU A 30 7.87 -13.11 -0.68
CA GLU A 30 9.24 -12.66 -0.47
C GLU A 30 9.68 -11.79 -1.63
N TYR A 31 9.84 -10.49 -1.38
CA TYR A 31 10.39 -9.53 -2.34
C TYR A 31 11.90 -9.47 -2.20
N ARG A 32 12.61 -9.63 -3.30
CA ARG A 32 14.08 -9.61 -3.34
C ARG A 32 14.57 -8.74 -4.49
N GLY A 33 15.54 -7.89 -4.19
CA GLY A 33 16.18 -7.01 -5.18
C GLY A 33 15.23 -5.98 -5.80
N GLY A 34 14.07 -5.76 -5.22
CA GLY A 34 13.14 -4.74 -5.66
C GLY A 34 13.70 -3.33 -5.45
N TRP A 35 13.28 -2.40 -6.29
CA TRP A 35 13.58 -1.00 -6.08
C TRP A 35 12.31 -0.15 -6.20
N LEU A 36 12.32 0.95 -5.44
CA LEU A 36 11.22 1.86 -5.29
C LEU A 36 11.72 3.29 -5.42
N VAL A 37 11.02 4.11 -6.18
CA VAL A 37 11.23 5.56 -6.21
C VAL A 37 10.06 6.21 -5.50
N HIS A 38 10.32 6.97 -4.45
CA HIS A 38 9.32 7.72 -3.71
C HIS A 38 9.47 9.22 -3.99
N ILE A 39 8.45 9.83 -4.51
CA ILE A 39 8.41 11.25 -4.91
C ILE A 39 7.34 11.96 -4.09
N PRO A 40 7.73 12.82 -3.13
CA PRO A 40 6.77 13.64 -2.40
C PRO A 40 6.19 14.73 -3.32
N LEU A 41 4.87 14.83 -3.31
CA LEU A 41 4.10 15.84 -4.03
C LEU A 41 3.26 16.61 -3.01
N PHE A 42 3.05 17.90 -3.24
CA PHE A 42 2.18 18.69 -2.39
C PHE A 42 0.98 19.20 -3.17
N THR A 43 -0.19 19.03 -2.58
CA THR A 43 -1.49 19.55 -3.01
C THR A 43 -2.07 20.42 -1.91
N THR A 44 -3.37 20.62 -1.85
CA THR A 44 -4.01 21.31 -0.73
C THR A 44 -4.45 20.32 0.34
N PRO A 45 -4.45 20.72 1.63
CA PRO A 45 -4.95 19.87 2.71
C PRO A 45 -6.37 19.37 2.47
N GLU A 46 -7.25 20.21 1.91
CA GLU A 46 -8.66 19.85 1.64
C GLU A 46 -8.79 18.72 0.61
N VAL A 47 -7.88 18.67 -0.37
CA VAL A 47 -7.83 17.56 -1.34
C VAL A 47 -7.40 16.26 -0.66
N VAL A 48 -6.40 16.33 0.21
CA VAL A 48 -5.93 15.18 0.99
C VAL A 48 -7.04 14.66 1.91
N ASP A 49 -7.70 15.55 2.65
CA ASP A 49 -8.79 15.20 3.58
C ASP A 49 -9.98 14.56 2.86
N ALA A 50 -10.27 15.01 1.63
CA ALA A 50 -11.33 14.41 0.81
C ALA A 50 -10.99 13.01 0.28
N LEU A 51 -9.72 12.63 0.23
CA LEU A 51 -9.26 11.32 -0.25
C LEU A 51 -9.12 10.28 0.84
N ILE A 52 -8.90 10.70 2.09
CA ILE A 52 -8.64 9.79 3.22
C ILE A 52 -9.96 9.30 3.84
N PRO A 53 -10.16 7.98 4.00
CA PRO A 53 -11.32 7.45 4.70
C PRO A 53 -11.17 7.64 6.22
N HIS A 54 -12.27 8.03 6.88
CA HIS A 54 -12.33 7.96 8.34
C HIS A 54 -12.12 6.50 8.81
N PRO A 55 -11.38 6.21 9.90
CA PRO A 55 -10.87 7.16 10.92
C PRO A 55 -9.39 7.56 10.73
N LEU A 56 -8.81 7.37 9.54
CA LEU A 56 -7.45 7.85 9.26
C LEU A 56 -7.37 9.37 9.33
N LYS A 57 -6.19 9.89 9.70
CA LYS A 57 -5.90 11.32 9.76
C LYS A 57 -4.60 11.63 9.03
N ALA A 58 -4.61 12.64 8.16
CA ALA A 58 -3.41 13.18 7.52
C ALA A 58 -2.69 14.19 8.41
N PRO A 59 -1.39 14.47 8.13
CA PRO A 59 -0.65 15.53 8.84
C PRO A 59 -1.19 16.96 8.63
N GLY A 60 -2.00 17.18 7.58
CA GLY A 60 -2.55 18.50 7.27
C GLY A 60 -1.63 19.40 6.44
N ASP A 61 -0.53 18.87 5.93
CA ASP A 61 0.45 19.58 5.10
C ASP A 61 0.18 19.49 3.58
N GLY A 62 -0.79 18.66 3.18
CA GLY A 62 -1.13 18.43 1.79
C GLY A 62 -0.17 17.46 1.08
N CYS A 63 0.66 16.71 1.81
CA CYS A 63 1.59 15.75 1.23
C CYS A 63 0.86 14.53 0.65
N ILE A 64 1.24 14.15 -0.55
CA ILE A 64 0.92 12.88 -1.22
C ILE A 64 2.23 12.28 -1.74
N LEU A 65 2.26 10.97 -1.91
CA LEU A 65 3.44 10.27 -2.42
C LEU A 65 3.10 9.58 -3.73
N LEU A 66 3.91 9.81 -4.75
CA LEU A 66 3.94 8.98 -5.95
C LEU A 66 5.12 8.02 -5.82
N SER A 67 4.84 6.72 -5.85
CA SER A 67 5.88 5.70 -5.85
C SER A 67 5.91 4.97 -7.18
N ILE A 68 7.11 4.75 -7.72
CA ILE A 68 7.36 3.96 -8.93
C ILE A 68 8.17 2.76 -8.49
N ASN A 69 7.63 1.56 -8.69
CA ASN A 69 8.20 0.36 -8.13
C ASN A 69 8.46 -0.67 -9.23
N CYS A 70 9.64 -1.30 -9.18
CA CYS A 70 9.94 -2.52 -9.91
C CYS A 70 10.16 -3.63 -8.87
N LEU A 71 9.25 -4.55 -8.81
CA LEU A 71 9.18 -5.56 -7.77
C LEU A 71 9.35 -6.96 -8.37
N GLU A 72 9.97 -7.82 -7.60
CA GLU A 72 10.07 -9.24 -7.91
C GLU A 72 9.82 -10.06 -6.65
N ALA A 73 8.88 -10.98 -6.71
CA ALA A 73 8.58 -11.87 -5.59
C ALA A 73 8.33 -13.31 -6.09
N ILE A 74 8.71 -14.27 -5.26
CA ILE A 74 8.41 -15.70 -5.50
C ILE A 74 6.88 -15.84 -5.55
N GLY A 75 6.38 -16.54 -6.57
CA GLY A 75 4.94 -16.72 -6.80
C GLY A 75 4.26 -15.59 -7.58
N LEU A 76 4.82 -14.37 -7.58
CA LEU A 76 4.31 -13.23 -8.35
C LEU A 76 5.14 -12.92 -9.59
N GLY A 77 6.46 -13.24 -9.55
CA GLY A 77 7.44 -12.89 -10.56
C GLY A 77 7.72 -11.39 -10.59
N LYS A 78 8.38 -10.93 -11.66
CA LYS A 78 8.71 -9.51 -11.84
C LYS A 78 7.54 -8.74 -12.40
N TYR A 79 7.26 -7.54 -11.85
CA TYR A 79 6.21 -6.62 -12.28
C TYR A 79 6.52 -5.18 -11.88
N HIS A 80 5.79 -4.25 -12.47
CA HIS A 80 5.89 -2.84 -12.13
C HIS A 80 4.57 -2.36 -11.54
N GLU A 81 4.69 -1.38 -10.64
CA GLU A 81 3.52 -0.65 -10.15
C GLU A 81 3.84 0.82 -9.92
N VAL A 82 2.82 1.64 -10.11
CA VAL A 82 2.84 3.06 -9.77
C VAL A 82 1.74 3.33 -8.77
N VAL A 83 2.14 3.82 -7.60
CA VAL A 83 1.29 3.97 -6.42
C VAL A 83 1.11 5.44 -6.12
N LEU A 84 -0.13 5.87 -5.89
CA LEU A 84 -0.44 7.14 -5.25
C LEU A 84 -0.93 6.86 -3.83
N SER A 85 -0.27 7.42 -2.85
CA SER A 85 -0.59 7.22 -1.43
C SER A 85 -0.50 8.52 -0.64
N ILE A 86 -1.07 8.53 0.55
CA ILE A 86 -1.13 9.68 1.45
C ILE A 86 -0.54 9.26 2.79
N PRO A 87 0.52 9.95 3.29
CA PRO A 87 0.99 9.75 4.65
C PRO A 87 -0.12 10.04 5.65
N CYS A 88 -0.35 9.12 6.57
CA CYS A 88 -1.43 9.27 7.54
C CYS A 88 -1.20 8.40 8.78
N HIS A 89 -2.08 8.53 9.74
CA HIS A 89 -2.05 7.73 10.95
C HIS A 89 -3.45 7.27 11.37
N PHE A 90 -3.45 6.18 12.15
CA PHE A 90 -4.61 5.59 12.78
C PHE A 90 -4.43 5.62 14.29
N ASP A 91 -5.39 6.21 15.02
CA ASP A 91 -5.38 6.24 16.48
C ASP A 91 -5.88 4.90 17.04
N LEU A 92 -5.05 4.19 17.78
CA LEU A 92 -5.40 2.90 18.40
C LEU A 92 -6.32 3.06 19.62
N GLY A 93 -6.61 4.28 20.05
CA GLY A 93 -7.47 4.58 21.19
C GLY A 93 -6.86 4.23 22.55
N THR A 94 -7.63 4.40 23.64
CA THR A 94 -7.30 3.87 24.97
C THR A 94 -7.56 2.35 25.00
N PRO A 95 -6.94 1.54 25.90
CA PRO A 95 -7.21 0.12 26.00
C PRO A 95 -8.69 -0.21 26.16
N ASP A 96 -9.47 0.70 26.70
CA ASP A 96 -10.92 0.57 26.92
C ASP A 96 -11.75 1.06 25.72
N GLY A 97 -11.13 1.68 24.71
CA GLY A 97 -11.79 2.29 23.54
C GLY A 97 -11.78 1.43 22.26
N LEU A 98 -11.28 0.21 22.31
CA LEU A 98 -11.46 -0.78 21.25
C LEU A 98 -12.90 -1.36 21.33
N VAL A 99 -13.90 -0.48 21.21
CA VAL A 99 -15.30 -0.86 21.12
C VAL A 99 -15.67 -1.03 19.67
N GLY A 100 -15.38 -2.21 19.17
CA GLY A 100 -16.05 -2.79 18.02
C GLY A 100 -16.44 -4.23 18.39
N PRO A 101 -17.61 -4.75 17.95
CA PRO A 101 -18.16 -6.03 18.40
C PRO A 101 -17.44 -7.28 17.89
N ALA A 102 -16.29 -7.15 17.25
CA ALA A 102 -15.38 -8.26 17.06
C ALA A 102 -14.31 -8.16 18.14
N LYS A 103 -14.46 -8.91 19.24
CA LYS A 103 -13.31 -9.22 20.07
C LYS A 103 -12.19 -9.70 19.15
N PRO A 104 -11.12 -8.93 18.89
CA PRO A 104 -9.93 -9.52 18.36
C PRO A 104 -9.60 -10.60 19.39
N ARG A 105 -9.42 -11.83 18.95
CA ARG A 105 -8.85 -12.85 19.82
C ARG A 105 -7.58 -12.22 20.35
N SER A 106 -7.58 -11.89 21.64
CA SER A 106 -6.64 -11.05 22.37
C SER A 106 -5.17 -11.53 22.35
N ARG A 107 -4.86 -12.53 21.54
CA ARG A 107 -3.52 -13.06 21.31
C ARG A 107 -2.70 -12.32 20.24
N LEU A 108 -3.30 -11.58 19.33
CA LEU A 108 -2.55 -11.00 18.21
C LEU A 108 -1.98 -9.61 18.50
N VAL A 109 -2.57 -8.83 19.39
CA VAL A 109 -2.05 -7.49 19.74
C VAL A 109 -0.80 -7.56 20.63
N GLY A 110 -0.65 -8.63 21.44
CA GLY A 110 0.52 -8.84 22.30
C GLY A 110 1.73 -9.47 21.60
N GLU A 111 1.51 -10.29 20.58
CA GLU A 111 2.61 -11.02 19.92
C GLU A 111 3.31 -10.22 18.83
N TYR A 112 2.67 -9.22 18.21
CA TYR A 112 3.30 -8.36 17.21
C TYR A 112 4.04 -7.15 17.81
N ALA A 113 3.79 -6.80 19.06
CA ALA A 113 4.53 -5.76 19.79
C ALA A 113 5.90 -6.22 20.32
N THR A 114 6.24 -7.50 20.23
CA THR A 114 7.45 -8.08 20.84
C THR A 114 8.39 -8.75 19.84
N TYR A 115 8.21 -8.64 18.53
CA TYR A 115 9.06 -9.36 17.60
C TYR A 115 10.06 -8.47 16.87
N HIS A 116 11.29 -8.56 17.32
CA HIS A 116 12.65 -8.27 16.88
C HIS A 116 13.28 -6.92 17.21
N PRO A 117 14.21 -6.92 18.20
CA PRO A 117 15.05 -5.75 18.50
C PRO A 117 16.27 -5.59 17.59
N ALA A 118 16.37 -6.31 16.46
CA ALA A 118 17.57 -6.29 15.62
C ALA A 118 17.45 -5.50 14.31
N PHE A 119 16.26 -5.04 13.90
CA PHE A 119 16.09 -4.24 12.70
C PHE A 119 15.10 -3.09 12.95
N GLY A 120 15.64 -1.87 13.01
CA GLY A 120 14.96 -0.66 13.43
C GLY A 120 13.89 -0.10 12.51
N CYS A 121 12.97 -0.90 11.97
CA CYS A 121 11.84 -0.46 11.18
C CYS A 121 10.57 -1.28 11.47
N VAL A 122 10.35 -1.69 12.71
CA VAL A 122 8.99 -1.95 13.18
C VAL A 122 8.39 -0.58 13.45
N PRO A 123 7.15 -0.25 13.01
CA PRO A 123 6.50 0.95 13.51
C PRO A 123 6.49 0.80 15.02
N THR A 124 7.43 1.46 15.68
CA THR A 124 7.53 1.49 17.12
C THR A 124 6.30 2.26 17.55
N ILE A 125 5.25 1.50 17.93
CA ILE A 125 4.21 2.08 18.76
C ILE A 125 4.95 2.38 20.04
N GLU A 126 5.48 3.60 20.16
CA GLU A 126 5.94 4.08 21.45
C GLU A 126 4.81 3.81 22.43
N PRO A 127 5.07 3.19 23.59
CA PRO A 127 4.01 2.87 24.55
C PRO A 127 3.19 4.08 24.99
N SER A 128 3.71 5.29 24.75
CA SER A 128 3.05 6.57 24.99
C SER A 128 2.26 7.11 23.79
N GLU A 129 2.64 6.74 22.55
CA GLU A 129 1.93 7.14 21.33
C GLU A 129 1.15 5.94 20.78
N ARG A 130 -0.13 5.86 21.08
CA ARG A 130 -1.05 4.84 20.55
C ARG A 130 -1.47 5.17 19.12
N VAL A 131 -0.50 5.46 18.28
CA VAL A 131 -0.69 5.92 16.91
C VAL A 131 0.05 4.99 15.97
N LEU A 132 -0.66 4.39 15.04
CA LEU A 132 -0.07 3.62 13.95
C LEU A 132 0.12 4.55 12.76
N ARG A 133 1.37 4.76 12.32
CA ARG A 133 1.72 5.59 11.17
C ARG A 133 1.88 4.72 9.92
N GLY A 134 1.57 5.27 8.76
CA GLY A 134 1.71 4.57 7.47
C GLY A 134 1.21 5.44 6.33
N GLN A 135 0.89 4.78 5.21
CA GLN A 135 0.40 5.43 4.00
C GLN A 135 -0.95 4.85 3.61
N TYR A 136 -1.97 5.68 3.46
CA TYR A 136 -3.22 5.26 2.82
C TYR A 136 -3.03 5.19 1.31
N VAL A 137 -3.35 4.05 0.73
CA VAL A 137 -3.20 3.82 -0.71
C VAL A 137 -4.45 4.27 -1.45
N VAL A 138 -4.30 5.33 -2.25
CA VAL A 138 -5.41 5.90 -3.06
C VAL A 138 -5.65 5.06 -4.31
N VAL A 139 -4.58 4.69 -5.02
CA VAL A 139 -4.63 3.86 -6.22
C VAL A 139 -3.27 3.23 -6.52
N ILE A 140 -3.28 2.03 -7.09
CA ILE A 140 -2.10 1.37 -7.64
C ILE A 140 -2.39 0.97 -9.08
N TYR A 141 -1.52 1.35 -10.01
CA TYR A 141 -1.50 0.83 -11.38
C TYR A 141 -0.46 -0.27 -11.48
N VAL A 142 -0.81 -1.40 -12.08
CA VAL A 142 0.02 -2.62 -12.11
C VAL A 142 -0.04 -3.21 -13.52
N ASP A 143 1.09 -3.73 -14.01
CA ASP A 143 1.22 -4.31 -15.34
C ASP A 143 1.03 -5.84 -15.40
N LYS A 144 0.63 -6.48 -14.29
CA LYS A 144 0.48 -7.93 -14.19
C LYS A 144 -0.76 -8.35 -13.38
N ASP A 145 -1.47 -9.37 -13.85
CA ASP A 145 -2.76 -9.79 -13.27
C ASP A 145 -2.65 -10.41 -11.87
N THR A 146 -1.68 -11.32 -11.66
CA THR A 146 -1.55 -12.04 -10.37
C THR A 146 -1.35 -11.08 -9.19
N PRO A 147 -0.45 -10.07 -9.23
CA PRO A 147 -0.34 -9.07 -8.17
C PRO A 147 -1.60 -8.21 -7.99
N ILE A 148 -2.41 -8.03 -9.05
CA ILE A 148 -3.69 -7.33 -8.95
C ILE A 148 -4.67 -8.18 -8.14
N ALA A 149 -4.86 -9.44 -8.51
CA ALA A 149 -5.81 -10.34 -7.86
C ALA A 149 -5.50 -10.48 -6.36
N VAL A 150 -4.28 -10.94 -6.02
CA VAL A 150 -3.90 -11.14 -4.62
C VAL A 150 -3.95 -9.83 -3.82
N GLY A 151 -3.49 -8.72 -4.41
CA GLY A 151 -3.49 -7.41 -3.74
C GLY A 151 -4.88 -6.95 -3.34
N ARG A 152 -5.85 -7.12 -4.23
CA ARG A 152 -7.25 -6.75 -4.00
C ARG A 152 -7.96 -7.69 -3.04
N GLU A 153 -7.78 -9.00 -3.23
CA GLU A 153 -8.53 -10.01 -2.51
C GLU A 153 -8.02 -10.22 -1.08
N VAL A 154 -6.71 -10.21 -0.87
CA VAL A 154 -6.12 -10.43 0.46
C VAL A 154 -6.12 -9.14 1.27
N TRP A 155 -5.52 -8.07 0.75
CA TRP A 155 -5.24 -6.85 1.53
C TRP A 155 -6.17 -5.68 1.25
N GLY A 156 -6.90 -5.72 0.14
CA GLY A 156 -7.74 -4.60 -0.28
C GLY A 156 -6.98 -3.47 -0.97
N PHE A 157 -5.77 -3.70 -1.46
CA PHE A 157 -5.05 -2.72 -2.27
C PHE A 157 -5.90 -2.31 -3.49
N PRO A 158 -6.06 -1.01 -3.76
CA PRO A 158 -6.90 -0.52 -4.87
C PRO A 158 -6.19 -0.66 -6.22
N LYS A 159 -5.75 -1.89 -6.56
CA LYS A 159 -4.98 -2.20 -7.76
C LYS A 159 -5.84 -2.19 -9.00
N LYS A 160 -5.32 -1.57 -10.06
CA LYS A 160 -5.93 -1.48 -11.40
C LYS A 160 -4.89 -1.86 -12.45
N GLY A 161 -5.29 -2.67 -13.44
CA GLY A 161 -4.43 -3.02 -14.58
C GLY A 161 -4.09 -1.78 -15.42
N ALA A 162 -2.83 -1.66 -15.83
CA ALA A 162 -2.35 -0.62 -16.71
C ALA A 162 -1.12 -1.09 -17.48
N GLN A 163 -0.81 -0.44 -18.58
CA GLN A 163 0.46 -0.56 -19.26
C GLN A 163 1.44 0.40 -18.60
N ILE A 164 2.55 -0.13 -18.10
CA ILE A 164 3.59 0.66 -17.46
C ILE A 164 4.85 0.55 -18.33
N PHE A 165 5.24 1.66 -18.92
CA PHE A 165 6.55 1.79 -19.54
C PHE A 165 7.52 2.26 -18.48
N PHE A 166 8.62 1.56 -18.37
CA PHE A 166 9.71 1.89 -17.47
C PHE A 166 11.04 1.85 -18.22
N GLU A 167 11.85 2.87 -18.02
CA GLU A 167 13.21 2.96 -18.56
C GLU A 167 14.13 3.60 -17.52
N GLU A 168 15.28 2.97 -17.31
CA GLU A 168 16.39 3.55 -16.56
C GLU A 168 17.56 3.75 -17.54
N LYS A 169 18.00 5.00 -17.70
CA LYS A 169 19.10 5.35 -18.59
C LYS A 169 19.91 6.51 -18.02
N ALA A 170 21.22 6.30 -17.89
CA ALA A 170 22.17 7.34 -17.44
C ALA A 170 21.74 8.04 -16.12
N GLY A 171 21.24 7.28 -15.14
CA GLY A 171 20.80 7.82 -13.85
C GLY A 171 19.44 8.52 -13.89
N VAL A 172 18.72 8.44 -15.00
CA VAL A 172 17.36 8.95 -15.14
C VAL A 172 16.39 7.78 -15.25
N ILE A 173 15.42 7.76 -14.36
CA ILE A 173 14.31 6.82 -14.36
C ILE A 173 13.09 7.51 -14.97
N THR A 174 12.51 6.91 -15.99
CA THR A 174 11.27 7.39 -16.61
C THR A 174 10.17 6.36 -16.47
N ALA A 175 9.02 6.78 -15.98
CA ALA A 175 7.82 5.97 -15.93
C ALA A 175 6.66 6.63 -16.67
N ARG A 176 5.90 5.83 -17.44
CA ARG A 176 4.65 6.26 -18.08
C ARG A 176 3.59 5.20 -17.82
N VAL A 177 2.45 5.65 -17.33
CA VAL A 177 1.28 4.80 -17.07
C VAL A 177 0.22 5.12 -18.10
N THR A 178 -0.22 4.10 -18.82
CA THR A 178 -1.32 4.19 -19.79
C THR A 178 -2.37 3.13 -19.46
N ARG A 179 -3.62 3.54 -19.42
CA ARG A 179 -4.74 2.63 -19.17
C ARG A 179 -5.80 2.81 -20.26
N GLU A 180 -6.21 1.68 -20.87
CA GLU A 180 -7.20 1.69 -21.94
C GLU A 180 -6.84 2.67 -23.08
N GLY A 181 -5.54 2.76 -23.41
CA GLY A 181 -5.00 3.65 -24.42
C GLY A 181 -4.88 5.12 -23.99
N ILE A 182 -5.30 5.48 -22.78
CA ILE A 182 -5.25 6.85 -22.26
C ILE A 182 -4.04 7.03 -21.37
N PRO A 183 -3.11 7.98 -21.65
CA PRO A 183 -2.04 8.33 -20.74
C PRO A 183 -2.61 8.86 -19.40
N LEU A 184 -2.06 8.42 -18.28
CA LEU A 184 -2.49 8.84 -16.94
C LEU A 184 -1.41 9.58 -16.18
N ILE A 185 -0.18 9.02 -16.18
CA ILE A 185 0.94 9.52 -15.41
C ILE A 185 2.18 9.52 -16.28
N ARG A 186 2.94 10.60 -16.22
CA ARG A 186 4.32 10.68 -16.68
C ARG A 186 5.17 11.18 -15.52
N ALA A 187 6.22 10.44 -15.19
CA ALA A 187 7.15 10.82 -14.15
C ALA A 187 8.59 10.57 -14.59
N THR A 188 9.49 11.45 -14.20
CA THR A 188 10.93 11.24 -14.30
C THR A 188 11.58 11.43 -12.95
N PHE A 189 12.63 10.67 -12.67
CA PHE A 189 13.43 10.80 -11.46
C PHE A 189 14.90 10.75 -11.86
N THR A 190 15.66 11.79 -11.51
CA THR A 190 17.08 11.90 -11.81
C THR A 190 17.87 11.69 -10.53
N LEU A 191 18.70 10.66 -10.49
CA LEU A 191 19.59 10.38 -9.36
C LEU A 191 20.59 11.56 -9.20
N ALA A 192 20.71 12.08 -7.99
CA ALA A 192 21.59 13.21 -7.70
C ALA A 192 22.78 12.83 -6.81
N ARG A 193 22.53 12.08 -5.73
CA ARG A 193 23.57 11.63 -4.80
C ARG A 193 23.20 10.34 -4.11
N GLU A 194 24.21 9.61 -3.68
CA GLU A 194 24.02 8.49 -2.76
C GLU A 194 23.61 9.02 -1.38
N GLY A 195 22.67 8.32 -0.75
CA GLY A 195 22.17 8.58 0.57
C GLY A 195 22.43 7.41 1.51
N SER A 196 21.89 7.49 2.69
CA SER A 196 21.97 6.43 3.69
C SER A 196 20.57 5.97 4.15
N PRO A 197 20.42 4.74 4.67
CA PRO A 197 19.16 4.29 5.26
C PRO A 197 18.67 5.17 6.42
N ALA A 198 19.58 5.86 7.12
CA ALA A 198 19.21 6.78 8.20
C ALA A 198 18.40 7.98 7.68
N GLU A 199 18.70 8.47 6.46
CA GLU A 199 17.97 9.59 5.86
C GLU A 199 16.49 9.24 5.56
N LEU A 200 16.16 7.96 5.42
CA LEU A 200 14.77 7.50 5.27
C LEU A 200 13.99 7.59 6.58
N GLN A 201 14.65 7.64 7.73
CA GLN A 201 14.01 7.77 9.05
C GLN A 201 13.61 9.22 9.34
N ASP A 202 14.31 10.19 8.71
CA ASP A 202 14.04 11.61 8.88
C ASP A 202 12.82 12.10 8.09
N VAL A 203 12.29 11.27 7.18
CA VAL A 203 11.08 11.62 6.42
C VAL A 203 9.83 11.22 7.19
N ASN A 204 8.86 12.14 7.27
CA ASN A 204 7.59 11.94 8.01
C ASN A 204 6.64 10.91 7.39
N TRP A 205 7.10 10.11 6.42
CA TRP A 205 6.28 9.11 5.74
C TRP A 205 6.91 7.72 5.84
N GLN A 206 6.17 6.81 6.44
CA GLN A 206 6.56 5.42 6.60
C GLN A 206 6.27 4.67 5.30
N PHE A 207 7.30 4.08 4.68
CA PHE A 207 7.19 3.39 3.39
C PHE A 207 7.00 1.87 3.49
N ASP A 208 6.94 1.34 4.70
CA ASP A 208 6.80 -0.09 5.01
C ASP A 208 5.41 -0.50 5.49
N THR A 209 4.53 0.47 5.76
CA THR A 209 3.19 0.25 6.32
C THR A 209 2.13 0.92 5.46
N TRP A 210 1.12 0.15 5.05
CA TRP A 210 0.02 0.62 4.21
C TRP A 210 -1.33 0.40 4.87
N PHE A 211 -2.20 1.40 4.70
CA PHE A 211 -3.63 1.31 5.00
C PHE A 211 -4.41 1.20 3.70
N ASN A 212 -5.38 0.29 3.67
CA ASN A 212 -6.20 0.08 2.48
C ASN A 212 -7.68 0.02 2.87
N LEU A 213 -8.53 0.51 2.00
CA LEU A 213 -9.97 0.28 2.08
C LEU A 213 -10.31 -0.98 1.29
N LYS A 214 -10.46 -2.12 1.99
CA LYS A 214 -10.93 -3.36 1.39
C LYS A 214 -12.44 -3.28 1.21
N LEU A 215 -12.87 -3.04 -0.03
CA LEU A 215 -14.27 -2.88 -0.39
C LEU A 215 -14.66 -3.93 -1.43
N ILE A 216 -15.60 -4.82 -1.08
CA ILE A 216 -16.12 -5.85 -1.97
C ILE A 216 -17.62 -5.58 -2.15
N PRO A 217 -18.05 -5.22 -3.37
CA PRO A 217 -19.46 -5.00 -3.67
C PRO A 217 -20.27 -6.29 -3.49
N SER A 218 -21.48 -6.18 -2.99
CA SER A 218 -22.42 -7.29 -2.95
C SER A 218 -22.94 -7.64 -4.34
N VAL A 219 -23.18 -8.91 -4.59
CA VAL A 219 -23.85 -9.39 -5.81
C VAL A 219 -25.27 -8.82 -5.95
N GLN A 220 -25.94 -8.54 -4.83
CA GLN A 220 -27.34 -8.09 -4.82
C GLN A 220 -27.49 -6.56 -4.75
N GLY A 221 -26.53 -5.87 -4.11
CA GLY A 221 -26.70 -4.43 -3.82
C GLY A 221 -25.52 -3.55 -4.28
N GLY A 222 -24.51 -4.13 -4.93
CA GLY A 222 -23.34 -3.38 -5.38
C GLY A 222 -22.62 -2.69 -4.22
N LEU A 223 -22.15 -1.46 -4.48
CA LEU A 223 -21.44 -0.64 -3.48
C LEU A 223 -22.35 -0.02 -2.42
N GLN A 224 -23.67 0.01 -2.64
CA GLN A 224 -24.61 0.53 -1.63
C GLN A 224 -24.78 -0.43 -0.46
N HIS A 225 -24.58 -1.72 -0.71
CA HIS A 225 -24.64 -2.78 0.29
C HIS A 225 -23.46 -3.74 0.11
N PRO A 226 -22.24 -3.32 0.42
CA PRO A 226 -21.06 -4.14 0.20
C PRO A 226 -21.03 -5.35 1.12
N ASP A 227 -20.47 -6.47 0.64
CA ASP A 227 -20.25 -7.66 1.46
C ASP A 227 -19.04 -7.49 2.40
N VAL A 228 -18.08 -6.65 2.02
CA VAL A 228 -16.91 -6.27 2.83
C VAL A 228 -16.66 -4.77 2.69
N ALA A 229 -16.50 -4.09 3.82
CA ALA A 229 -16.04 -2.70 3.90
C ALA A 229 -15.14 -2.55 5.13
N GLN A 230 -13.83 -2.68 4.94
CA GLN A 230 -12.86 -2.75 6.03
C GLN A 230 -11.65 -1.87 5.77
N LEU A 231 -11.23 -1.11 6.78
CA LEU A 231 -9.90 -0.52 6.80
C LEU A 231 -8.90 -1.59 7.24
N THR A 232 -7.98 -1.92 6.36
CA THR A 232 -6.93 -2.91 6.62
C THR A 232 -5.58 -2.24 6.76
N CYS A 233 -4.67 -2.89 7.46
CA CYS A 233 -3.27 -2.49 7.60
C CYS A 233 -2.36 -3.65 7.23
N THR A 234 -1.32 -3.34 6.47
CA THR A 234 -0.30 -4.31 6.05
C THR A 234 1.06 -3.68 6.22
N THR A 235 2.01 -4.44 6.77
CA THR A 235 3.39 -3.97 7.00
C THR A 235 4.36 -4.98 6.42
N LEU A 236 5.40 -4.50 5.71
CA LEU A 236 6.53 -5.34 5.31
C LEU A 236 7.27 -5.83 6.55
N GLN A 237 7.57 -7.12 6.54
CA GLN A 237 8.43 -7.76 7.53
C GLN A 237 9.83 -7.93 6.95
N ASN A 238 10.82 -8.13 7.81
CA ASN A 238 12.20 -8.42 7.41
C ASN A 238 12.75 -7.42 6.39
N LEU A 239 12.35 -6.15 6.49
CA LEU A 239 12.79 -5.08 5.59
C LEU A 239 14.32 -4.88 5.71
N SER A 240 15.01 -4.98 4.59
CA SER A 240 16.45 -4.78 4.47
C SER A 240 16.78 -3.82 3.34
N VAL A 241 17.08 -2.59 3.68
CA VAL A 241 17.48 -1.54 2.72
C VAL A 241 18.93 -1.75 2.32
N LYS A 242 19.18 -1.85 1.01
CA LYS A 242 20.50 -2.10 0.42
C LYS A 242 21.16 -0.82 -0.07
N HIS A 243 20.42 -0.04 -0.84
CA HIS A 243 20.91 1.20 -1.44
C HIS A 243 19.86 2.29 -1.32
N VAL A 244 20.31 3.50 -1.10
CA VAL A 244 19.50 4.71 -1.07
C VAL A 244 20.18 5.78 -1.93
N TYR A 245 19.41 6.43 -2.78
CA TYR A 245 19.85 7.62 -3.52
C TYR A 245 18.80 8.70 -3.37
N GLN A 246 19.22 9.95 -3.26
CA GLN A 246 18.35 11.11 -3.41
C GLN A 246 18.36 11.59 -4.84
N GLY A 247 17.24 12.19 -5.27
CA GLY A 247 17.12 12.71 -6.62
C GLY A 247 16.00 13.72 -6.77
N HIS A 248 15.92 14.28 -7.98
CA HIS A 248 14.90 15.24 -8.36
C HIS A 248 13.90 14.59 -9.31
N ALA A 249 12.65 14.99 -9.20
CA ALA A 249 11.58 14.42 -10.01
C ALA A 249 10.76 15.48 -10.74
N THR A 250 10.12 15.05 -11.82
CA THR A 250 8.99 15.74 -12.45
C THR A 250 7.81 14.77 -12.51
N VAL A 251 6.60 15.27 -12.29
CA VAL A 251 5.37 14.46 -12.33
C VAL A 251 4.29 15.24 -13.04
N GLU A 252 3.60 14.55 -13.95
CA GLU A 252 2.48 15.08 -14.70
C GLU A 252 1.32 14.08 -14.66
N PHE A 253 0.12 14.55 -14.31
CA PHE A 253 -1.13 13.82 -14.39
C PHE A 253 -1.93 14.27 -15.59
N SER A 254 -2.26 13.34 -16.48
CA SER A 254 -3.06 13.64 -17.67
C SER A 254 -4.55 13.54 -17.39
N THR A 255 -5.35 14.27 -18.17
CA THR A 255 -6.80 14.21 -18.07
C THR A 255 -7.33 12.86 -18.49
N SER A 256 -8.15 12.25 -17.66
CA SER A 256 -8.82 10.98 -17.93
C SER A 256 -10.20 10.94 -17.28
N PRO A 257 -11.25 10.48 -18.00
CA PRO A 257 -12.59 10.35 -17.44
C PRO A 257 -12.73 9.18 -16.46
N THR A 258 -11.89 8.13 -16.58
CA THR A 258 -11.96 6.91 -15.76
C THR A 258 -10.96 6.88 -14.62
N ALA A 259 -9.99 7.82 -14.61
CA ALA A 259 -8.96 7.94 -13.62
C ALA A 259 -8.62 9.44 -13.40
N PRO A 260 -9.41 10.16 -12.61
CA PRO A 260 -9.35 11.63 -12.55
C PRO A 260 -8.19 12.15 -11.69
N LEU A 261 -6.98 11.61 -11.86
CA LEU A 261 -5.77 12.06 -11.13
C LEU A 261 -5.45 13.53 -11.40
N HIS A 262 -5.79 14.04 -12.57
CA HIS A 262 -5.63 15.44 -12.96
C HIS A 262 -6.44 16.41 -12.07
N THR A 263 -7.42 15.91 -11.32
CA THR A 263 -8.16 16.73 -10.34
C THR A 263 -7.39 16.95 -9.04
N ILE A 264 -6.24 16.28 -8.86
CA ILE A 264 -5.33 16.51 -7.75
C ILE A 264 -4.30 17.54 -8.23
N PRO A 265 -4.42 18.82 -7.84
CA PRO A 265 -3.50 19.86 -8.30
C PRO A 265 -2.13 19.65 -7.63
N VAL A 266 -1.12 19.29 -8.40
CA VAL A 266 0.26 19.23 -7.93
C VAL A 266 0.82 20.65 -7.89
N ARG A 267 1.07 21.18 -6.69
CA ARG A 267 1.60 22.53 -6.45
C ARG A 267 3.12 22.54 -6.37
N GLN A 268 3.68 21.44 -5.84
CA GLN A 268 5.12 21.31 -5.61
C GLN A 268 5.52 19.84 -5.72
N VAL A 269 6.72 19.61 -6.25
CA VAL A 269 7.38 18.31 -6.30
C VAL A 269 8.69 18.45 -5.53
N GLU A 270 8.86 17.68 -4.48
CA GLU A 270 10.06 17.68 -3.66
C GLU A 270 11.09 16.65 -4.14
N PRO A 271 12.36 16.80 -3.75
CA PRO A 271 13.34 15.74 -3.92
C PRO A 271 12.88 14.44 -3.29
N GLY A 272 13.04 13.35 -4.02
CA GLY A 272 12.61 12.02 -3.59
C GLY A 272 13.77 11.09 -3.33
N PHE A 273 13.43 9.83 -3.09
CA PHE A 273 14.37 8.75 -2.81
C PHE A 273 14.19 7.60 -3.78
N TYR A 274 15.29 7.08 -4.29
CA TYR A 274 15.37 5.74 -4.86
C TYR A 274 15.89 4.81 -3.78
N VAL A 275 15.17 3.73 -3.55
CA VAL A 275 15.48 2.74 -2.51
C VAL A 275 15.51 1.36 -3.13
N GLN A 276 16.58 0.61 -2.91
CA GLN A 276 16.63 -0.82 -3.18
C GLN A 276 16.51 -1.57 -1.86
N ALA A 277 15.54 -2.48 -1.79
CA ALA A 277 15.27 -3.19 -0.55
C ALA A 277 14.73 -4.61 -0.81
N ASP A 278 14.93 -5.47 0.18
CA ASP A 278 14.25 -6.75 0.33
C ASP A 278 13.20 -6.63 1.44
N GLY A 279 12.17 -7.48 1.40
CA GLY A 279 11.16 -7.53 2.46
C GLY A 279 10.14 -8.64 2.20
N ASP A 280 9.34 -8.96 3.21
CA ASP A 280 8.34 -10.00 3.14
C ASP A 280 6.95 -9.40 3.37
N LEU A 281 6.04 -9.58 2.43
CA LEU A 281 4.66 -9.14 2.58
C LEU A 281 3.81 -10.29 3.12
N THR A 282 3.42 -10.15 4.37
CA THR A 282 2.62 -11.15 5.10
C THR A 282 1.12 -10.80 5.07
N TYR A 283 0.30 -11.58 5.77
CA TYR A 283 -1.09 -11.17 6.01
C TYR A 283 -1.16 -9.85 6.78
N GLY A 284 -2.19 -9.06 6.45
CA GLY A 284 -2.51 -7.83 7.18
C GLY A 284 -3.50 -8.06 8.34
N ARG A 285 -3.98 -6.97 8.90
CA ARG A 285 -5.01 -6.95 9.93
C ARG A 285 -6.13 -5.97 9.59
N VAL A 286 -7.33 -6.22 10.08
CA VAL A 286 -8.45 -5.28 10.02
C VAL A 286 -8.31 -4.31 11.20
N LEU A 287 -8.31 -3.01 10.91
CA LEU A 287 -8.29 -1.94 11.92
C LEU A 287 -9.69 -1.44 12.24
N HIS A 288 -10.55 -1.35 11.24
CA HIS A 288 -11.91 -0.89 11.37
C HIS A 288 -12.82 -1.63 10.39
N ASP A 289 -13.99 -2.06 10.85
CA ASP A 289 -15.01 -2.68 10.01
C ASP A 289 -16.22 -1.74 9.95
N TYR A 290 -16.47 -1.15 8.78
CA TYR A 290 -17.55 -0.19 8.57
C TYR A 290 -18.95 -0.84 8.56
N LEU A 291 -19.01 -2.18 8.49
CA LEU A 291 -20.27 -2.94 8.55
C LEU A 291 -20.57 -3.48 9.94
N ALA A 292 -19.62 -3.38 10.89
CA ALA A 292 -19.83 -3.76 12.27
C ALA A 292 -20.84 -2.81 12.94
N ARG A 293 -21.89 -3.37 13.56
CA ARG A 293 -22.91 -2.63 14.30
C ARG A 293 -22.57 -2.60 15.79
#